data_ca5afa96706e48c9a70937c65384f7d5
#
_entry.id   ca5afa96706e48c9a70937c65384f7d5
#
_cell.length_a   1.000
_cell.length_b   1.000
_cell.length_c   1.000
_cell.angle_alpha   90.00
_cell.angle_beta   90.00
_cell.angle_gamma   90.00
#
_symmetry.space_group_name_H-M   'P 1'
#
loop_
_entity.id
_entity.type
_entity.pdbx_description
1 polymer ?
#
loop_
_entity_poly.entity_id
_entity_poly.type
_entity_poly.pdbx_seq_one_letter_code
_entity_poly.pdbx_strand_id
1 'polypeptide(L)'
;MTDHRGAWLEIDLEAIRRNIGLVRTVVRPAAVAQVVKAEAYGHGMVPVSRAIEPVVDAFCVATIDEALTLRPEVGKRILMLYPVPHQALPEALEHDIEIPVMSAADLEAIQAAARDDRPPVRIHLGVETGMGRGGLPPENVVAVAAATQADPRLQLAGLWSHLHSPEDPPTSDGQLLRFDIATTALREARIPVPPRHAAASGGIFTGDEPSLDFVRSGIASYGVLDEGLPLAPDAQEAAARLRPAMSLKARPIAFSRVPEGGTVGYGGTWTACLLYTSDAADDVSTV
;
A
#
# COMPACT_ATOMS: atom_id res chain seq x y z
N MET A 1 -1.02 -35.42 -0.39
CA MET A 1 0.38 -35.22 -0.82
C MET A 1 1.20 -34.92 0.41
N THR A 2 2.22 -35.72 0.70
CA THR A 2 3.18 -35.45 1.79
C THR A 2 4.03 -34.26 1.38
N ASP A 3 3.97 -33.18 2.16
CA ASP A 3 4.79 -31.97 1.93
C ASP A 3 6.24 -32.26 2.38
N HIS A 4 7.16 -32.34 1.44
CA HIS A 4 8.58 -32.61 1.68
C HIS A 4 9.43 -31.33 1.79
N ARG A 5 8.80 -30.15 1.83
CA ARG A 5 9.53 -28.89 1.97
C ARG A 5 10.14 -28.79 3.37
N GLY A 6 11.41 -28.41 3.41
CA GLY A 6 12.13 -28.16 4.66
C GLY A 6 11.76 -26.84 5.32
N ALA A 7 11.31 -25.87 4.51
CA ALA A 7 10.84 -24.57 5.01
C ALA A 7 9.59 -24.11 4.26
N TRP A 8 8.73 -23.33 4.91
CA TRP A 8 7.49 -22.79 4.32
C TRP A 8 7.08 -21.50 5.02
N LEU A 9 6.23 -20.71 4.34
CA LEU A 9 5.55 -19.56 4.92
C LEU A 9 4.15 -19.94 5.35
N GLU A 10 3.75 -19.49 6.52
CA GLU A 10 2.36 -19.53 7.00
C GLU A 10 1.80 -18.10 6.98
N ILE A 11 0.64 -17.92 6.35
CA ILE A 11 -0.04 -16.63 6.26
C ILE A 11 -1.34 -16.69 7.06
N ASP A 12 -1.43 -15.84 8.09
CA ASP A 12 -2.65 -15.66 8.90
C ASP A 12 -3.55 -14.58 8.30
N LEU A 13 -4.51 -15.02 7.48
CA LEU A 13 -5.48 -14.12 6.84
C LEU A 13 -6.38 -13.40 7.87
N GLU A 14 -6.63 -14.04 9.01
CA GLU A 14 -7.44 -13.42 10.07
C GLU A 14 -6.65 -12.34 10.82
N ALA A 15 -5.33 -12.49 10.96
CA ALA A 15 -4.48 -11.41 11.46
C ALA A 15 -4.57 -10.18 10.55
N ILE A 16 -4.53 -10.35 9.21
CA ILE A 16 -4.68 -9.24 8.26
C ILE A 16 -6.04 -8.55 8.44
N ARG A 17 -7.13 -9.31 8.55
CA ARG A 17 -8.48 -8.75 8.78
C ARG A 17 -8.54 -7.95 10.08
N ARG A 18 -7.99 -8.48 11.18
CA ARG A 18 -7.92 -7.78 12.48
C ARG A 18 -7.11 -6.51 12.39
N ASN A 19 -5.94 -6.54 11.74
CA ASN A 19 -5.09 -5.37 11.55
C ASN A 19 -5.81 -4.27 10.74
N ILE A 20 -6.53 -4.63 9.67
CA ILE A 20 -7.36 -3.68 8.92
C ILE A 20 -8.46 -3.09 9.83
N GLY A 21 -9.05 -3.90 10.69
CA GLY A 21 -10.00 -3.42 11.70
C GLY A 21 -9.39 -2.37 12.62
N LEU A 22 -8.14 -2.57 13.07
CA LEU A 22 -7.40 -1.60 13.87
C LEU A 22 -7.11 -0.32 13.08
N VAL A 23 -6.62 -0.43 11.84
CA VAL A 23 -6.46 0.73 10.95
C VAL A 23 -7.76 1.53 10.85
N ARG A 24 -8.89 0.86 10.64
CA ARG A 24 -10.21 1.52 10.57
C ARG A 24 -10.58 2.28 11.86
N THR A 25 -10.14 1.82 13.03
CA THR A 25 -10.40 2.56 14.28
C THR A 25 -9.63 3.87 14.35
N VAL A 26 -8.43 3.91 13.78
CA VAL A 26 -7.57 5.10 13.76
C VAL A 26 -8.06 6.14 12.74
N VAL A 27 -8.51 5.69 11.56
CA VAL A 27 -8.77 6.62 10.43
C VAL A 27 -10.21 7.10 10.32
N ARG A 28 -11.12 6.65 11.18
CA ARG A 28 -12.54 7.03 11.08
C ARG A 28 -12.73 8.54 10.98
N PRO A 29 -13.60 9.03 10.05
CA PRO A 29 -14.53 8.27 9.21
C PRO A 29 -13.98 7.87 7.81
N ALA A 30 -12.69 8.04 7.56
CA ALA A 30 -12.11 7.78 6.25
C ALA A 30 -12.27 6.31 5.80
N ALA A 31 -12.39 6.11 4.48
CA ALA A 31 -12.38 4.79 3.87
C ALA A 31 -10.97 4.18 3.85
N VAL A 32 -10.87 2.85 3.72
CA VAL A 32 -9.60 2.12 3.66
C VAL A 32 -9.45 1.45 2.31
N ALA A 33 -8.49 1.93 1.51
CA ALA A 33 -7.99 1.24 0.33
C ALA A 33 -6.79 0.37 0.75
N GLN A 34 -6.87 -0.94 0.53
CA GLN A 34 -5.82 -1.88 0.90
C GLN A 34 -4.81 -2.03 -0.23
N VAL A 35 -3.53 -1.84 0.09
CA VAL A 35 -2.43 -2.06 -0.84
C VAL A 35 -2.07 -3.54 -0.87
N VAL A 36 -2.21 -4.16 -2.06
CA VAL A 36 -1.97 -5.60 -2.29
C VAL A 36 -0.95 -5.87 -3.39
N LYS A 37 -0.20 -4.83 -3.79
CA LYS A 37 0.90 -4.95 -4.77
C LYS A 37 1.99 -5.91 -4.30
N ALA A 38 2.86 -6.37 -5.21
CA ALA A 38 3.97 -7.28 -4.96
C ALA A 38 3.50 -8.54 -4.20
N GLU A 39 2.48 -9.21 -4.76
CA GLU A 39 1.87 -10.39 -4.12
C GLU A 39 1.39 -10.12 -2.69
N ALA A 40 0.73 -8.96 -2.46
CA ALA A 40 0.34 -8.51 -1.13
C ALA A 40 1.54 -8.49 -0.16
N TYR A 41 2.63 -7.86 -0.58
CA TYR A 41 3.92 -7.86 0.13
C TYR A 41 4.43 -9.28 0.45
N GLY A 42 4.27 -10.20 -0.50
CA GLY A 42 4.68 -11.60 -0.39
C GLY A 42 3.68 -12.53 0.32
N HIS A 43 2.51 -12.01 0.73
CA HIS A 43 1.48 -12.80 1.42
C HIS A 43 0.53 -13.56 0.47
N GLY A 44 0.64 -13.34 -0.84
CA GLY A 44 -0.25 -13.89 -1.85
C GLY A 44 -1.45 -12.98 -2.15
N MET A 45 -1.41 -12.24 -3.27
CA MET A 45 -2.38 -11.18 -3.58
C MET A 45 -3.82 -11.70 -3.65
N VAL A 46 -4.08 -12.76 -4.39
CA VAL A 46 -5.44 -13.27 -4.60
C VAL A 46 -6.06 -13.82 -3.30
N PRO A 47 -5.43 -14.74 -2.56
CA PRO A 47 -6.03 -15.26 -1.32
C PRO A 47 -6.21 -14.17 -0.25
N VAL A 48 -5.27 -13.24 -0.14
CA VAL A 48 -5.41 -12.09 0.78
C VAL A 48 -6.60 -11.24 0.38
N SER A 49 -6.67 -10.80 -0.89
CA SER A 49 -7.73 -9.90 -1.36
C SER A 49 -9.13 -10.50 -1.19
N ARG A 50 -9.32 -11.77 -1.53
CA ARG A 50 -10.58 -12.48 -1.29
C ARG A 50 -10.98 -12.50 0.18
N ALA A 51 -10.00 -12.75 1.06
CA ALA A 51 -10.25 -12.81 2.50
C ALA A 51 -10.66 -11.46 3.10
N ILE A 52 -10.05 -10.35 2.63
CA ILE A 52 -10.25 -9.02 3.22
C ILE A 52 -11.28 -8.16 2.48
N GLU A 53 -11.76 -8.56 1.32
CA GLU A 53 -12.73 -7.79 0.53
C GLU A 53 -13.92 -7.25 1.35
N PRO A 54 -14.52 -8.01 2.29
CA PRO A 54 -15.65 -7.50 3.08
C PRO A 54 -15.27 -6.35 4.03
N VAL A 55 -14.00 -6.17 4.34
CA VAL A 55 -13.53 -5.20 5.35
C VAL A 55 -12.73 -4.03 4.76
N VAL A 56 -12.63 -3.94 3.43
CA VAL A 56 -11.95 -2.83 2.72
C VAL A 56 -12.92 -2.13 1.77
N ASP A 57 -12.58 -0.92 1.32
CA ASP A 57 -13.40 -0.12 0.41
C ASP A 57 -12.86 -0.16 -1.03
N ALA A 58 -11.56 -0.39 -1.19
CA ALA A 58 -10.88 -0.52 -2.47
C ALA A 58 -9.58 -1.32 -2.31
N PHE A 59 -9.00 -1.72 -3.43
CA PHE A 59 -7.65 -2.29 -3.51
C PHE A 59 -6.71 -1.36 -4.25
N CYS A 60 -5.42 -1.38 -3.89
CA CYS A 60 -4.38 -0.65 -4.60
C CYS A 60 -3.30 -1.61 -5.08
N VAL A 61 -2.91 -1.46 -6.34
CA VAL A 61 -1.88 -2.26 -7.01
C VAL A 61 -0.85 -1.37 -7.69
N ALA A 62 0.29 -1.93 -8.12
CA ALA A 62 1.37 -1.17 -8.75
C ALA A 62 1.43 -1.36 -10.27
N THR A 63 1.08 -2.54 -10.77
CA THR A 63 1.20 -2.88 -12.18
C THR A 63 -0.15 -3.27 -12.78
N ILE A 64 -0.27 -3.13 -14.09
CA ILE A 64 -1.48 -3.55 -14.81
C ILE A 64 -1.69 -5.06 -14.70
N ASP A 65 -0.62 -5.86 -14.71
CA ASP A 65 -0.72 -7.32 -14.57
C ASP A 65 -1.31 -7.72 -13.21
N GLU A 66 -0.94 -7.01 -12.13
CA GLU A 66 -1.55 -7.19 -10.81
C GLU A 66 -3.05 -6.83 -10.84
N ALA A 67 -3.40 -5.71 -11.48
CA ALA A 67 -4.79 -5.28 -11.59
C ALA A 67 -5.66 -6.28 -12.36
N LEU A 68 -5.17 -6.76 -13.49
CA LEU A 68 -5.86 -7.75 -14.33
C LEU A 68 -5.98 -9.12 -13.66
N THR A 69 -4.93 -9.54 -12.94
CA THR A 69 -4.97 -10.77 -12.13
C THR A 69 -5.99 -10.66 -10.99
N LEU A 70 -6.08 -9.48 -10.36
CA LEU A 70 -6.96 -9.26 -9.24
C LEU A 70 -8.43 -9.04 -9.65
N ARG A 71 -8.67 -8.41 -10.81
CA ARG A 71 -10.02 -8.00 -11.23
C ARG A 71 -11.08 -9.11 -11.22
N PRO A 72 -10.83 -10.33 -11.75
CA PRO A 72 -11.82 -11.41 -11.71
C PRO A 72 -12.07 -11.98 -10.30
N GLU A 73 -11.24 -11.62 -9.33
CA GLU A 73 -11.22 -12.20 -7.99
C GLU A 73 -11.99 -11.36 -6.95
N VAL A 74 -12.23 -10.07 -7.25
CA VAL A 74 -12.84 -9.11 -6.34
C VAL A 74 -13.85 -8.21 -7.06
N GLY A 75 -14.90 -7.79 -6.37
CA GLY A 75 -15.89 -6.83 -6.88
C GLY A 75 -15.58 -5.37 -6.52
N LYS A 76 -14.63 -5.13 -5.59
CA LYS A 76 -14.27 -3.78 -5.14
C LYS A 76 -13.48 -3.02 -6.21
N ARG A 77 -13.42 -1.69 -6.06
CA ARG A 77 -12.59 -0.79 -6.87
C ARG A 77 -11.13 -1.21 -6.80
N ILE A 78 -10.41 -1.09 -7.92
CA ILE A 78 -8.97 -1.33 -8.01
C ILE A 78 -8.32 -0.04 -8.53
N LEU A 79 -7.45 0.55 -7.72
CA LEU A 79 -6.70 1.76 -8.03
C LEU A 79 -5.25 1.41 -8.35
N MET A 80 -4.77 1.86 -9.51
CA MET A 80 -3.35 1.85 -9.83
C MET A 80 -2.61 2.92 -9.03
N LEU A 81 -1.44 2.58 -8.48
CA LEU A 81 -0.56 3.52 -7.76
C LEU A 81 0.54 4.12 -8.64
N TYR A 82 0.67 3.64 -9.86
CA TYR A 82 1.63 4.13 -10.85
C TYR A 82 0.94 4.28 -12.21
N PRO A 83 1.43 5.17 -13.09
CA PRO A 83 0.89 5.33 -14.43
C PRO A 83 0.83 4.00 -15.17
N VAL A 84 -0.26 3.80 -15.90
CA VAL A 84 -0.42 2.63 -16.78
C VAL A 84 0.36 2.91 -18.06
N PRO A 85 1.19 1.95 -18.54
CA PRO A 85 1.81 2.08 -19.85
C PRO A 85 0.75 2.37 -20.94
N HIS A 86 0.98 3.35 -21.81
CA HIS A 86 -0.04 3.83 -22.75
C HIS A 86 -0.61 2.71 -23.63
N GLN A 87 0.21 1.73 -24.03
CA GLN A 87 -0.24 0.58 -24.80
C GLN A 87 -1.19 -0.36 -24.04
N ALA A 88 -1.17 -0.33 -22.72
CA ALA A 88 -2.04 -1.16 -21.87
C ALA A 88 -3.31 -0.43 -21.39
N LEU A 89 -3.45 0.87 -21.71
CA LEU A 89 -4.65 1.64 -21.33
C LEU A 89 -5.96 1.00 -21.84
N PRO A 90 -6.09 0.56 -23.12
CA PRO A 90 -7.33 -0.04 -23.57
C PRO A 90 -7.78 -1.21 -22.70
N GLU A 91 -6.86 -2.08 -22.30
CA GLU A 91 -7.13 -3.24 -21.46
C GLU A 91 -7.49 -2.82 -20.02
N ALA A 92 -6.75 -1.86 -19.44
CA ALA A 92 -7.05 -1.32 -18.11
C ALA A 92 -8.46 -0.72 -18.04
N LEU A 93 -8.86 0.04 -19.08
CA LEU A 93 -10.16 0.68 -19.16
C LEU A 93 -11.29 -0.33 -19.40
N GLU A 94 -11.03 -1.42 -20.13
CA GLU A 94 -11.99 -2.50 -20.32
C GLU A 94 -12.34 -3.21 -19.01
N HIS A 95 -11.40 -3.29 -18.09
CA HIS A 95 -11.53 -3.97 -16.80
C HIS A 95 -11.90 -3.04 -15.63
N ASP A 96 -12.34 -1.80 -15.92
CA ASP A 96 -12.78 -0.84 -14.91
C ASP A 96 -11.72 -0.58 -13.82
N ILE A 97 -10.45 -0.43 -14.24
CA ILE A 97 -9.35 -0.07 -13.36
C ILE A 97 -9.27 1.45 -13.25
N GLU A 98 -9.11 1.96 -12.02
CA GLU A 98 -8.94 3.38 -11.76
C GLU A 98 -7.51 3.81 -12.03
N ILE A 99 -7.34 4.86 -12.82
CA ILE A 99 -6.06 5.24 -13.42
C ILE A 99 -5.51 6.51 -12.76
N PRO A 100 -4.25 6.53 -12.29
CA PRO A 100 -3.58 7.76 -11.87
C PRO A 100 -3.16 8.59 -13.08
N VAL A 101 -3.34 9.89 -12.99
CA VAL A 101 -2.80 10.90 -13.90
C VAL A 101 -1.70 11.67 -13.17
N MET A 102 -0.47 11.51 -13.62
CA MET A 102 0.73 12.09 -13.04
C MET A 102 1.34 13.17 -13.93
N SER A 103 0.85 13.30 -15.19
CA SER A 103 1.28 14.28 -16.16
C SER A 103 0.14 14.63 -17.13
N ALA A 104 0.28 15.70 -17.90
CA ALA A 104 -0.66 16.04 -18.99
C ALA A 104 -0.65 14.96 -20.09
N ALA A 105 0.51 14.36 -20.37
CA ALA A 105 0.63 13.27 -21.35
C ALA A 105 -0.15 12.02 -20.95
N ASP A 106 -0.24 11.70 -19.65
CA ASP A 106 -1.10 10.60 -19.18
C ASP A 106 -2.57 10.88 -19.47
N LEU A 107 -3.04 12.13 -19.22
CA LEU A 107 -4.40 12.52 -19.54
C LEU A 107 -4.69 12.40 -21.03
N GLU A 108 -3.81 12.91 -21.87
CA GLU A 108 -3.94 12.84 -23.34
C GLU A 108 -4.02 11.36 -23.81
N ALA A 109 -3.19 10.50 -23.28
CA ALA A 109 -3.21 9.06 -23.61
C ALA A 109 -4.51 8.38 -23.15
N ILE A 110 -5.01 8.72 -21.96
CA ILE A 110 -6.29 8.20 -21.45
C ILE A 110 -7.45 8.69 -22.31
N GLN A 111 -7.47 9.98 -22.68
CA GLN A 111 -8.49 10.54 -23.57
C GLN A 111 -8.50 9.87 -24.96
N ALA A 112 -7.32 9.53 -25.49
CA ALA A 112 -7.20 8.81 -26.75
C ALA A 112 -7.71 7.35 -26.66
N ALA A 113 -7.61 6.73 -25.49
CA ALA A 113 -8.06 5.35 -25.25
C ALA A 113 -9.53 5.25 -24.79
N ALA A 114 -10.10 6.33 -24.22
CA ALA A 114 -11.46 6.36 -23.70
C ALA A 114 -12.51 6.23 -24.81
N ARG A 115 -13.61 5.53 -24.51
CA ARG A 115 -14.65 5.21 -25.48
C ARG A 115 -16.01 5.71 -25.01
N ASP A 116 -16.85 6.16 -25.96
CA ASP A 116 -18.21 6.67 -25.68
C ASP A 116 -19.20 5.57 -25.29
N ASP A 117 -18.92 4.32 -25.66
CA ASP A 117 -19.78 3.15 -25.39
C ASP A 117 -19.47 2.46 -24.05
N ARG A 118 -18.64 3.08 -23.20
CA ARG A 118 -18.24 2.56 -21.89
C ARG A 118 -18.56 3.57 -20.77
N PRO A 119 -18.67 3.10 -19.52
CA PRO A 119 -18.73 4.00 -18.37
C PRO A 119 -17.53 4.95 -18.32
N PRO A 120 -17.71 6.17 -17.78
CA PRO A 120 -16.59 7.11 -17.65
C PRO A 120 -15.40 6.52 -16.90
N VAL A 121 -14.21 6.76 -17.44
CA VAL A 121 -12.95 6.33 -16.85
C VAL A 121 -12.72 7.09 -15.55
N ARG A 122 -12.56 6.38 -14.44
CA ARG A 122 -12.24 6.99 -13.15
C ARG A 122 -10.74 7.29 -13.06
N ILE A 123 -10.40 8.56 -12.92
CA ILE A 123 -9.01 9.01 -12.80
C ILE A 123 -8.72 9.67 -11.46
N HIS A 124 -7.49 9.51 -11.01
CA HIS A 124 -6.96 10.11 -9.79
C HIS A 124 -5.79 11.03 -10.14
N LEU A 125 -5.91 12.33 -9.87
CA LEU A 125 -4.81 13.26 -10.10
C LEU A 125 -3.77 13.14 -9.00
N GLY A 126 -2.55 12.75 -9.37
CA GLY A 126 -1.41 12.72 -8.47
C GLY A 126 -0.75 14.08 -8.38
N VAL A 127 -0.61 14.63 -7.19
CA VAL A 127 0.05 15.90 -6.90
C VAL A 127 1.46 15.65 -6.40
N GLU A 128 2.47 16.23 -7.07
CA GLU A 128 3.84 16.22 -6.59
C GLU A 128 4.01 17.21 -5.44
N THR A 129 4.24 16.68 -4.25
CA THR A 129 4.37 17.48 -3.04
C THR A 129 5.75 17.41 -2.40
N GLY A 130 6.68 16.68 -3.01
CA GLY A 130 8.05 16.51 -2.52
C GLY A 130 8.54 15.08 -2.53
N MET A 131 7.70 14.10 -2.97
CA MET A 131 8.12 12.71 -3.09
C MET A 131 9.16 12.49 -4.20
N GLY A 132 9.15 13.33 -5.26
CA GLY A 132 10.08 13.24 -6.38
C GLY A 132 9.91 11.98 -7.23
N ARG A 133 8.72 11.37 -7.20
CA ARG A 133 8.43 10.11 -7.90
C ARG A 133 7.42 10.28 -9.04
N GLY A 134 7.13 11.50 -9.40
CA GLY A 134 6.13 11.89 -10.38
C GLY A 134 4.89 12.49 -9.72
N GLY A 135 4.07 13.13 -10.53
CA GLY A 135 2.89 13.86 -10.11
C GLY A 135 2.81 15.21 -10.79
N LEU A 136 1.62 15.78 -10.83
CA LEU A 136 1.37 17.13 -11.33
C LEU A 136 1.95 18.16 -10.34
N PRO A 137 2.73 19.13 -10.79
CA PRO A 137 2.99 20.32 -9.98
C PRO A 137 1.67 20.94 -9.50
N PRO A 138 1.56 21.45 -8.26
CA PRO A 138 0.32 22.00 -7.72
C PRO A 138 -0.35 23.02 -8.64
N GLU A 139 0.43 23.85 -9.32
CA GLU A 139 -0.02 24.87 -10.27
C GLU A 139 -0.68 24.30 -11.53
N ASN A 140 -0.39 23.04 -11.90
CA ASN A 140 -0.94 22.40 -13.10
C ASN A 140 -2.22 21.60 -12.82
N VAL A 141 -2.58 21.39 -11.55
CA VAL A 141 -3.71 20.54 -11.14
C VAL A 141 -5.03 21.08 -11.71
N VAL A 142 -5.24 22.40 -11.65
CA VAL A 142 -6.46 23.04 -12.14
C VAL A 142 -6.66 22.81 -13.64
N ALA A 143 -5.60 22.99 -14.44
CA ALA A 143 -5.69 22.81 -15.89
C ALA A 143 -6.05 21.36 -16.26
N VAL A 144 -5.41 20.38 -15.62
CA VAL A 144 -5.66 18.96 -15.86
C VAL A 144 -7.04 18.55 -15.37
N ALA A 145 -7.49 19.04 -14.21
CA ALA A 145 -8.83 18.79 -13.69
C ALA A 145 -9.93 19.38 -14.59
N ALA A 146 -9.73 20.60 -15.10
CA ALA A 146 -10.67 21.23 -16.04
C ALA A 146 -10.75 20.45 -17.36
N ALA A 147 -9.61 20.01 -17.90
CA ALA A 147 -9.57 19.18 -19.10
C ALA A 147 -10.25 17.82 -18.88
N THR A 148 -10.10 17.25 -17.69
CA THR A 148 -10.81 16.01 -17.29
C THR A 148 -12.33 16.22 -17.27
N GLN A 149 -12.80 17.30 -16.65
CA GLN A 149 -14.25 17.59 -16.57
C GLN A 149 -14.89 17.95 -17.93
N ALA A 150 -14.10 18.46 -18.85
CA ALA A 150 -14.57 18.79 -20.20
C ALA A 150 -14.83 17.54 -21.06
N ASP A 151 -14.29 16.40 -20.70
CA ASP A 151 -14.49 15.12 -21.40
C ASP A 151 -15.51 14.24 -20.67
N PRO A 152 -16.72 14.04 -21.21
CA PRO A 152 -17.77 13.26 -20.55
C PRO A 152 -17.41 11.77 -20.38
N ARG A 153 -16.38 11.28 -21.07
CA ARG A 153 -15.86 9.92 -20.95
C ARG A 153 -14.95 9.74 -19.72
N LEU A 154 -14.65 10.84 -19.01
CA LEU A 154 -13.77 10.82 -17.84
C LEU A 154 -14.51 11.25 -16.57
N GLN A 155 -14.13 10.69 -15.45
CA GLN A 155 -14.61 11.07 -14.13
C GLN A 155 -13.42 11.36 -13.22
N LEU A 156 -13.37 12.56 -12.66
CA LEU A 156 -12.40 12.88 -11.63
C LEU A 156 -12.80 12.19 -10.32
N ALA A 157 -12.14 11.07 -10.01
CA ALA A 157 -12.46 10.17 -8.92
C ALA A 157 -11.59 10.36 -7.68
N GLY A 158 -10.45 11.04 -7.80
CA GLY A 158 -9.57 11.32 -6.68
C GLY A 158 -8.53 12.40 -6.93
N LEU A 159 -8.06 13.00 -5.83
CA LEU A 159 -6.87 13.84 -5.76
C LEU A 159 -5.94 13.24 -4.71
N TRP A 160 -4.66 12.99 -5.04
CA TRP A 160 -3.79 12.29 -4.14
C TRP A 160 -2.34 12.76 -4.15
N SER A 161 -1.65 12.47 -3.07
CA SER A 161 -0.21 12.59 -2.95
C SER A 161 0.35 11.41 -2.15
N HIS A 162 1.64 11.43 -1.86
CA HIS A 162 2.30 10.43 -1.04
C HIS A 162 3.39 11.08 -0.19
N LEU A 163 3.35 10.83 1.11
CA LEU A 163 4.36 11.34 2.03
C LEU A 163 5.59 10.45 2.00
N HIS A 164 6.76 11.06 1.97
CA HIS A 164 8.01 10.32 1.91
C HIS A 164 8.62 10.07 3.30
N SER A 165 8.33 10.92 4.28
CA SER A 165 8.89 10.84 5.63
C SER A 165 7.82 11.13 6.69
N PRO A 166 6.86 10.20 6.88
CA PRO A 166 5.81 10.39 7.88
C PRO A 166 6.35 10.41 9.32
N GLU A 167 7.60 9.96 9.54
CA GLU A 167 8.32 10.05 10.79
C GLU A 167 8.87 11.44 11.10
N ASP A 168 8.90 12.35 10.12
CA ASP A 168 9.36 13.73 10.24
C ASP A 168 8.20 14.71 10.01
N PRO A 169 7.49 15.16 11.09
CA PRO A 169 6.33 16.05 10.98
C PRO A 169 6.59 17.32 10.17
N PRO A 170 7.69 18.08 10.36
CA PRO A 170 7.93 19.28 9.55
C PRO A 170 7.97 19.02 8.05
N THR A 171 8.52 17.89 7.64
CA THR A 171 8.58 17.48 6.23
C THR A 171 7.19 17.10 5.71
N SER A 172 6.43 16.34 6.48
CA SER A 172 5.05 15.96 6.16
C SER A 172 4.14 17.18 6.07
N ASP A 173 4.23 18.11 7.01
CA ASP A 173 3.48 19.38 6.99
C ASP A 173 3.76 20.19 5.72
N GLY A 174 5.02 20.26 5.31
CA GLY A 174 5.41 20.91 4.06
C GLY A 174 4.80 20.24 2.81
N GLN A 175 4.67 18.91 2.81
CA GLN A 175 4.00 18.19 1.72
C GLN A 175 2.49 18.39 1.74
N LEU A 176 1.87 18.34 2.93
CA LEU A 176 0.44 18.58 3.09
C LEU A 176 0.03 20.01 2.73
N LEU A 177 0.87 21.00 3.05
CA LEU A 177 0.63 22.37 2.64
C LEU A 177 0.60 22.50 1.10
N ARG A 178 1.52 21.86 0.38
CA ARG A 178 1.50 21.85 -1.10
C ARG A 178 0.25 21.14 -1.63
N PHE A 179 -0.18 20.08 -0.99
CA PHE A 179 -1.40 19.37 -1.35
C PHE A 179 -2.65 20.21 -1.11
N ASP A 180 -2.67 21.00 -0.03
CA ASP A 180 -3.78 21.90 0.27
C ASP A 180 -3.82 23.11 -0.68
N ILE A 181 -2.66 23.61 -1.13
CA ILE A 181 -2.58 24.63 -2.19
C ILE A 181 -3.29 24.13 -3.46
N ALA A 182 -2.98 22.92 -3.92
CA ALA A 182 -3.64 22.31 -5.08
C ALA A 182 -5.16 22.13 -4.85
N THR A 183 -5.55 21.70 -3.66
CA THR A 183 -6.95 21.52 -3.27
C THR A 183 -7.70 22.85 -3.27
N THR A 184 -7.08 23.90 -2.74
CA THR A 184 -7.65 25.26 -2.68
C THR A 184 -7.78 25.87 -4.07
N ALA A 185 -6.76 25.68 -4.93
CA ALA A 185 -6.82 26.15 -6.31
C ALA A 185 -8.00 25.54 -7.09
N LEU A 186 -8.33 24.26 -6.87
CA LEU A 186 -9.53 23.64 -7.44
C LEU A 186 -10.82 24.34 -6.97
N ARG A 187 -10.95 24.64 -5.66
CA ARG A 187 -12.11 25.36 -5.11
C ARG A 187 -12.26 26.75 -5.71
N GLU A 188 -11.17 27.51 -5.81
CA GLU A 188 -11.14 28.85 -6.40
C GLU A 188 -11.54 28.82 -7.87
N ALA A 189 -11.10 27.80 -8.62
CA ALA A 189 -11.50 27.54 -9.99
C ALA A 189 -12.93 27.01 -10.13
N ARG A 190 -13.67 26.80 -9.02
CA ARG A 190 -15.01 26.23 -8.98
C ARG A 190 -15.07 24.80 -9.56
N ILE A 191 -13.98 24.07 -9.47
CA ILE A 191 -13.93 22.64 -9.79
C ILE A 191 -14.25 21.86 -8.53
N PRO A 192 -15.25 20.96 -8.53
CA PRO A 192 -15.53 20.10 -7.39
C PRO A 192 -14.28 19.32 -6.98
N VAL A 193 -13.89 19.44 -5.71
CA VAL A 193 -12.75 18.68 -5.18
C VAL A 193 -13.16 17.22 -5.06
N PRO A 194 -12.47 16.30 -5.74
CA PRO A 194 -12.77 14.89 -5.63
C PRO A 194 -12.29 14.34 -4.28
N PRO A 195 -12.65 13.10 -3.90
CA PRO A 195 -12.10 12.43 -2.74
C PRO A 195 -10.57 12.51 -2.68
N ARG A 196 -10.02 12.87 -1.52
CA ARG A 196 -8.59 13.13 -1.32
C ARG A 196 -7.94 12.02 -0.52
N HIS A 197 -6.69 11.68 -0.86
CA HIS A 197 -5.91 10.70 -0.11
C HIS A 197 -4.41 10.97 -0.18
N ALA A 198 -3.74 10.95 0.97
CA ALA A 198 -2.30 11.14 1.09
C ALA A 198 -1.63 10.05 1.93
N ALA A 199 -2.22 9.70 3.06
CA ALA A 199 -1.66 8.80 4.05
C ALA A 199 -1.52 7.35 3.53
N ALA A 200 -0.32 6.80 3.72
CA ALA A 200 -0.01 5.38 3.73
C ALA A 200 0.17 4.91 5.18
N SER A 201 0.66 3.69 5.41
CA SER A 201 0.76 3.10 6.76
C SER A 201 1.45 4.01 7.79
N GLY A 202 2.57 4.64 7.45
CA GLY A 202 3.25 5.58 8.34
C GLY A 202 2.33 6.74 8.73
N GLY A 203 1.84 7.50 7.75
CA GLY A 203 0.98 8.65 7.98
C GLY A 203 -0.33 8.33 8.70
N ILE A 204 -0.87 7.11 8.56
CA ILE A 204 -2.04 6.66 9.33
C ILE A 204 -1.78 6.67 10.83
N PHE A 205 -0.59 6.30 11.26
CA PHE A 205 -0.27 6.11 12.68
C PHE A 205 0.47 7.29 13.31
N THR A 206 0.97 8.25 12.54
CA THR A 206 1.58 9.47 13.09
C THR A 206 0.56 10.52 13.51
N GLY A 207 -0.65 10.48 12.98
CA GLY A 207 -1.78 11.30 13.41
C GLY A 207 -1.73 12.77 13.01
N ASP A 208 -0.61 13.25 12.47
CA ASP A 208 -0.45 14.65 12.05
C ASP A 208 -1.18 14.95 10.73
N GLU A 209 -1.79 13.93 10.14
CA GLU A 209 -2.55 14.08 8.92
C GLU A 209 -4.03 13.96 9.17
N PRO A 210 -4.82 14.89 8.64
CA PRO A 210 -6.23 14.64 8.55
C PRO A 210 -6.41 13.34 7.73
N SER A 211 -7.09 12.36 8.34
CA SER A 211 -7.64 11.25 7.57
C SER A 211 -8.54 11.88 6.52
N LEU A 212 -7.98 12.15 5.33
CA LEU A 212 -8.72 12.70 4.22
C LEU A 212 -9.92 11.79 3.91
N ASP A 213 -10.40 11.76 2.69
CA ASP A 213 -11.57 10.96 2.38
C ASP A 213 -11.29 9.44 2.41
N PHE A 214 -10.02 9.03 2.13
CA PHE A 214 -9.56 7.66 2.36
C PHE A 214 -8.04 7.55 2.53
N VAL A 215 -7.61 6.42 3.08
CA VAL A 215 -6.19 6.08 3.29
C VAL A 215 -5.79 4.86 2.47
N ARG A 216 -4.49 4.72 2.20
CA ARG A 216 -3.92 3.57 1.48
C ARG A 216 -3.09 2.72 2.44
N SER A 217 -3.75 1.86 3.21
CA SER A 217 -3.06 0.98 4.16
C SER A 217 -2.25 -0.09 3.42
N GLY A 218 -0.98 -0.16 3.74
CA GLY A 218 -0.03 -1.15 3.21
C GLY A 218 0.49 -2.03 4.33
N ILE A 219 1.75 -1.83 4.70
CA ILE A 219 2.51 -2.70 5.61
C ILE A 219 1.85 -2.85 6.99
N ALA A 220 1.18 -1.83 7.50
CA ALA A 220 0.46 -1.90 8.78
C ALA A 220 -0.62 -2.99 8.80
N SER A 221 -1.34 -3.18 7.68
CA SER A 221 -2.34 -4.25 7.58
C SER A 221 -1.72 -5.66 7.63
N TYR A 222 -0.44 -5.77 7.29
CA TYR A 222 0.32 -7.03 7.43
C TYR A 222 0.97 -7.19 8.81
N GLY A 223 0.75 -6.21 9.71
CA GLY A 223 1.14 -6.26 11.11
C GLY A 223 2.53 -5.70 11.42
N VAL A 224 3.05 -4.86 10.55
CA VAL A 224 4.38 -4.24 10.69
C VAL A 224 4.26 -2.72 10.62
N LEU A 225 4.97 -2.03 11.52
CA LEU A 225 5.23 -0.59 11.49
C LEU A 225 6.71 -0.37 11.74
N ASP A 226 7.25 0.74 11.25
CA ASP A 226 8.62 1.15 11.53
C ASP A 226 8.78 1.48 13.02
N GLU A 227 9.84 0.96 13.65
CA GLU A 227 10.08 1.12 15.09
C GLU A 227 10.30 2.58 15.54
N GLY A 228 10.78 3.44 14.65
CA GLY A 228 11.03 4.87 14.92
C GLY A 228 9.83 5.79 14.65
N LEU A 229 8.67 5.24 14.30
CA LEU A 229 7.52 6.05 13.93
C LEU A 229 6.93 6.79 15.16
N PRO A 230 6.80 8.13 15.15
CA PRO A 230 6.19 8.89 16.25
C PRO A 230 4.67 8.70 16.24
N LEU A 231 4.20 7.69 16.97
CA LEU A 231 2.79 7.32 17.01
C LEU A 231 1.94 8.42 17.67
N ALA A 232 0.85 8.78 17.02
CA ALA A 232 -0.17 9.63 17.62
C ALA A 232 -0.78 8.99 18.87
N PRO A 233 -1.17 9.79 19.90
CA PRO A 233 -1.73 9.25 21.13
C PRO A 233 -2.93 8.32 20.94
N ASP A 234 -3.82 8.63 20.01
CA ASP A 234 -5.00 7.85 19.66
C ASP A 234 -4.70 6.61 18.80
N ALA A 235 -3.53 6.56 18.17
CA ALA A 235 -3.09 5.43 17.35
C ALA A 235 -2.25 4.40 18.14
N GLN A 236 -1.71 4.76 19.31
CA GLN A 236 -0.78 3.92 20.08
C GLN A 236 -1.39 2.56 20.47
N GLU A 237 -2.64 2.56 20.94
CA GLU A 237 -3.31 1.31 21.31
C GLU A 237 -3.50 0.39 20.10
N ALA A 238 -3.92 0.96 18.97
CA ALA A 238 -4.10 0.19 17.75
C ALA A 238 -2.76 -0.36 17.23
N ALA A 239 -1.70 0.45 17.22
CA ALA A 239 -0.36 0.04 16.82
C ALA A 239 0.17 -1.13 17.67
N ALA A 240 0.04 -1.06 19.00
CA ALA A 240 0.48 -2.11 19.92
C ALA A 240 -0.26 -3.45 19.74
N ARG A 241 -1.42 -3.44 19.10
CA ARG A 241 -2.27 -4.62 18.87
C ARG A 241 -2.08 -5.22 17.47
N LEU A 242 -1.34 -4.58 16.58
CA LEU A 242 -1.01 -5.16 15.28
C LEU A 242 -0.27 -6.48 15.46
N ARG A 243 -0.55 -7.43 14.57
CA ARG A 243 0.06 -8.77 14.61
C ARG A 243 0.65 -9.10 13.25
N PRO A 244 1.94 -9.46 13.18
CA PRO A 244 2.54 -9.97 11.95
C PRO A 244 1.70 -11.13 11.39
N ALA A 245 1.38 -11.04 10.10
CA ALA A 245 0.53 -12.02 9.43
C ALA A 245 1.33 -13.15 8.76
N MET A 246 2.65 -13.01 8.67
CA MET A 246 3.54 -13.99 8.05
C MET A 246 4.45 -14.62 9.09
N SER A 247 4.62 -15.93 9.02
CA SER A 247 5.61 -16.70 9.80
C SER A 247 6.42 -17.58 8.87
N LEU A 248 7.73 -17.53 8.99
CA LEU A 248 8.62 -18.49 8.36
C LEU A 248 8.77 -19.71 9.30
N LYS A 249 8.48 -20.89 8.77
CA LYS A 249 8.61 -22.17 9.49
C LYS A 249 9.67 -23.03 8.80
N ALA A 250 10.43 -23.78 9.60
CA ALA A 250 11.38 -24.74 9.08
C ALA A 250 11.35 -26.02 9.94
N ARG A 251 11.73 -27.13 9.32
CA ARG A 251 11.97 -28.40 10.04
C ARG A 251 13.48 -28.60 10.15
N PRO A 252 13.99 -29.02 11.32
CA PRO A 252 15.36 -29.43 11.44
C PRO A 252 15.65 -30.58 10.45
N ILE A 253 16.76 -30.48 9.74
CA ILE A 253 17.19 -31.50 8.78
C ILE A 253 18.29 -32.41 9.34
N ALA A 254 18.96 -31.96 10.42
CA ALA A 254 19.98 -32.72 11.13
C ALA A 254 20.16 -32.21 12.55
N PHE A 255 20.59 -33.08 13.42
CA PHE A 255 20.99 -32.75 14.78
C PHE A 255 22.43 -33.21 14.97
N SER A 256 23.27 -32.39 15.58
CA SER A 256 24.64 -32.73 15.91
C SER A 256 24.97 -32.34 17.34
N ARG A 257 25.90 -33.08 17.96
CA ARG A 257 26.48 -32.69 19.25
C ARG A 257 27.72 -31.88 19.02
N VAL A 258 27.79 -30.71 19.65
CA VAL A 258 28.98 -29.86 19.62
C VAL A 258 29.68 -29.99 20.97
N PRO A 259 30.91 -30.52 21.03
CA PRO A 259 31.65 -30.62 22.29
C PRO A 259 32.06 -29.22 22.77
N GLU A 260 32.34 -29.11 24.07
CA GLU A 260 32.88 -27.90 24.65
C GLU A 260 34.12 -27.44 23.86
N GLY A 261 34.20 -26.14 23.53
CA GLY A 261 35.24 -25.56 22.69
C GLY A 261 35.05 -25.81 21.17
N GLY A 262 34.07 -26.59 20.78
CA GLY A 262 33.71 -26.79 19.35
C GLY A 262 33.05 -25.55 18.75
N THR A 263 33.27 -25.33 17.45
CA THR A 263 32.70 -24.21 16.72
C THR A 263 31.62 -24.66 15.74
N VAL A 264 30.67 -23.78 15.40
CA VAL A 264 29.58 -24.06 14.45
C VAL A 264 29.60 -23.02 13.33
N GLY A 265 29.32 -23.49 12.11
CA GLY A 265 29.13 -22.67 10.92
C GLY A 265 30.41 -22.12 10.30
N TYR A 266 30.24 -21.35 9.22
CA TYR A 266 31.36 -20.74 8.52
C TYR A 266 32.02 -19.65 9.39
N GLY A 267 33.37 -19.69 9.42
CA GLY A 267 34.18 -18.75 10.21
C GLY A 267 34.24 -19.07 11.68
N GLY A 268 33.51 -20.09 12.19
CA GLY A 268 33.57 -20.52 13.60
C GLY A 268 33.28 -19.38 14.59
N THR A 269 32.41 -18.46 14.27
CA THR A 269 32.14 -17.26 15.08
C THR A 269 31.45 -17.57 16.41
N TRP A 270 30.77 -18.72 16.48
CA TRP A 270 30.18 -19.23 17.72
C TRP A 270 30.96 -20.42 18.23
N THR A 271 31.25 -20.43 19.52
CA THR A 271 31.99 -21.51 20.20
C THR A 271 31.16 -22.03 21.38
N ALA A 272 30.97 -23.33 21.46
CA ALA A 272 30.26 -23.97 22.56
C ALA A 272 31.04 -23.82 23.86
N CYS A 273 30.52 -23.11 24.85
CA CYS A 273 31.10 -22.97 26.18
C CYS A 273 30.74 -24.12 27.14
N LEU A 274 29.79 -24.96 26.76
CA LEU A 274 29.33 -26.16 27.46
C LEU A 274 28.98 -27.23 26.41
N LEU A 275 28.77 -28.48 26.82
CA LEU A 275 28.23 -29.50 25.95
C LEU A 275 26.76 -29.20 25.67
N TYR A 276 26.48 -28.64 24.49
CA TYR A 276 25.11 -28.44 24.04
C TYR A 276 24.65 -29.55 23.12
N THR A 277 23.39 -29.98 23.29
CA THR A 277 22.61 -30.56 22.21
C THR A 277 21.72 -29.43 21.69
N SER A 278 22.14 -28.69 20.66
CA SER A 278 21.27 -27.69 20.05
C SER A 278 20.37 -28.34 19.00
N ASP A 279 19.09 -28.07 19.11
CA ASP A 279 18.20 -28.08 17.98
C ASP A 279 18.47 -26.80 17.18
N ALA A 280 18.78 -26.91 15.90
CA ALA A 280 18.97 -25.76 15.02
C ALA A 280 17.72 -24.86 14.89
N ALA A 281 16.61 -25.26 15.48
CA ALA A 281 15.39 -24.48 15.59
C ALA A 281 15.34 -23.53 16.80
N ASP A 282 16.22 -23.73 17.81
CA ASP A 282 16.27 -22.87 19.01
C ASP A 282 17.12 -21.60 18.80
N ASP A 283 17.90 -21.53 17.72
CA ASP A 283 18.71 -20.37 17.36
C ASP A 283 18.01 -19.45 16.35
N VAL A 284 16.70 -19.27 16.43
CA VAL A 284 16.04 -18.15 15.81
C VAL A 284 16.22 -16.92 16.71
N SER A 285 17.46 -16.45 16.80
CA SER A 285 17.70 -15.07 17.21
C SER A 285 17.02 -14.19 16.17
N THR A 286 16.04 -13.46 16.60
CA THR A 286 15.42 -12.29 15.96
C THR A 286 16.45 -11.52 15.12
N VAL A 287 16.24 -11.54 13.80
CA VAL A 287 16.79 -10.54 12.87
C VAL A 287 15.71 -9.51 12.64
#